data_36980361f67258843bd2d9339d9fb10d
#
_entry.id   36980361f67258843bd2d9339d9fb10d
#
_cell.length_a   1.000
_cell.length_b   1.000
_cell.length_c   1.000
_cell.angle_alpha   90.00
_cell.angle_beta   90.00
_cell.angle_gamma   90.00
#
_symmetry.space_group_name_H-M   'P 1'
#
loop_
_entity.id
_entity.type
_entity.pdbx_description
1 polymer ?
#
loop_
_entity_poly.entity_id
_entity_poly.type
_entity_poly.pdbx_seq_one_letter_code
_entity_poly.pdbx_strand_id
1 'polypeptide(L)'
;MALSHNISRRSLTQYAAKQIIAGNSNDVLSQIAAYLIETGKTKDYPLVISDIERQLAELSSVLVRVKSARPLSKKSTNKIKEFMLNKTGANNIEVLSEIDESVIGGAIISTADYTLDISLQNRLNKLKGINKE
;
A
#
# COMPACT_ATOMS: atom_id res chain seq x y z
N MET A 1 9.03 17.75 8.55
CA MET A 1 8.29 18.28 9.68
C MET A 1 8.00 17.18 10.68
N ALA A 2 8.26 17.45 11.91
CA ALA A 2 8.01 16.45 12.94
C ALA A 2 6.54 16.48 13.32
N LEU A 3 5.97 15.30 13.48
CA LEU A 3 4.61 15.19 13.99
C LEU A 3 4.64 15.45 15.50
N SER A 4 3.72 16.27 15.97
CA SER A 4 3.60 16.53 17.40
C SER A 4 3.06 15.31 18.10
N HIS A 5 3.42 15.15 19.35
CA HIS A 5 2.78 14.12 20.16
C HIS A 5 1.33 14.51 20.42
N ASN A 6 0.50 13.54 20.75
CA ASN A 6 -0.94 13.71 21.03
C ASN A 6 -1.77 14.13 19.83
N ILE A 7 -1.35 13.70 18.64
CA ILE A 7 -2.18 13.88 17.46
C ILE A 7 -3.27 12.82 17.46
N SER A 8 -4.51 13.22 17.22
CA SER A 8 -5.61 12.27 17.14
C SER A 8 -5.45 11.39 15.89
N ARG A 9 -5.98 10.17 15.97
CA ARG A 9 -5.93 9.27 14.83
C ARG A 9 -6.60 9.87 13.60
N ARG A 10 -7.68 10.62 13.82
CA ARG A 10 -8.40 11.26 12.73
C ARG A 10 -7.54 12.31 12.02
N SER A 11 -6.86 13.16 12.80
CA SER A 11 -5.99 14.19 12.23
C SER A 11 -4.83 13.56 11.48
N LEU A 12 -4.27 12.50 12.04
CA LEU A 12 -3.19 11.77 11.42
C LEU A 12 -3.63 11.18 10.08
N THR A 13 -4.83 10.60 10.04
CA THR A 13 -5.40 10.01 8.84
C THR A 13 -5.61 11.07 7.75
N GLN A 14 -6.16 12.22 8.12
CA GLN A 14 -6.40 13.28 7.15
C GLN A 14 -5.11 13.83 6.57
N TYR A 15 -4.12 14.02 7.42
CA TYR A 15 -2.81 14.48 6.97
C TYR A 15 -2.20 13.48 5.99
N ALA A 16 -2.24 12.19 6.37
CA ALA A 16 -1.67 11.14 5.55
C ALA A 16 -2.35 11.04 4.19
N ALA A 17 -3.68 11.10 4.17
CA ALA A 17 -4.41 11.02 2.92
C ALA A 17 -4.02 12.15 1.96
N LYS A 18 -3.90 13.36 2.48
CA LYS A 18 -3.49 14.50 1.67
C LYS A 18 -2.10 14.31 1.09
N GLN A 19 -1.17 13.82 1.91
CA GLN A 19 0.20 13.63 1.46
C GLN A 19 0.30 12.50 0.43
N ILE A 20 -0.49 11.46 0.59
CA ILE A 20 -0.51 10.35 -0.36
C ILE A 20 -1.00 10.82 -1.72
N ILE A 21 -2.07 11.62 -1.73
CA ILE A 21 -2.60 12.16 -2.98
C ILE A 21 -1.59 13.10 -3.63
N ALA A 22 -0.80 13.79 -2.83
CA ALA A 22 0.25 14.67 -3.34
C ALA A 22 1.47 13.91 -3.87
N GLY A 23 1.52 12.58 -3.73
CA GLY A 23 2.61 11.79 -4.25
C GLY A 23 3.70 11.46 -3.23
N ASN A 24 3.45 11.70 -1.95
CA ASN A 24 4.43 11.51 -0.89
C ASN A 24 4.14 10.27 -0.03
N SER A 25 3.56 9.23 -0.62
CA SER A 25 3.07 8.10 0.15
C SER A 25 4.14 7.39 0.97
N ASN A 26 5.32 7.13 0.39
CA ASN A 26 6.37 6.46 1.14
C ASN A 26 6.85 7.31 2.31
N ASP A 27 7.03 8.59 2.07
CA ASP A 27 7.54 9.50 3.10
C ASP A 27 6.56 9.64 4.26
N VAL A 28 5.28 9.84 3.96
CA VAL A 28 4.30 10.07 5.02
C VAL A 28 4.07 8.80 5.83
N LEU A 29 4.07 7.64 5.20
CA LEU A 29 3.86 6.40 5.94
C LEU A 29 5.07 6.06 6.81
N SER A 30 6.28 6.41 6.37
CA SER A 30 7.46 6.29 7.21
C SER A 30 7.36 7.21 8.42
N GLN A 31 6.89 8.44 8.24
CA GLN A 31 6.70 9.38 9.33
C GLN A 31 5.68 8.87 10.34
N ILE A 32 4.58 8.30 9.86
CA ILE A 32 3.56 7.74 10.72
C ILE A 32 4.10 6.57 11.53
N ALA A 33 4.84 5.68 10.88
CA ALA A 33 5.44 4.55 11.57
C ALA A 33 6.38 5.02 12.68
N ALA A 34 7.23 6.01 12.38
CA ALA A 34 8.15 6.57 13.37
C ALA A 34 7.39 7.19 14.54
N TYR A 35 6.32 7.93 14.26
CA TYR A 35 5.50 8.54 15.29
C TYR A 35 4.89 7.48 16.21
N LEU A 36 4.34 6.41 15.63
CA LEU A 36 3.74 5.34 16.42
C LEU A 36 4.76 4.60 17.28
N ILE A 37 5.96 4.41 16.75
CA ILE A 37 7.05 3.80 17.52
C ILE A 37 7.43 4.68 18.70
N GLU A 38 7.61 5.98 18.47
CA GLU A 38 8.00 6.91 19.53
C GLU A 38 6.95 7.00 20.64
N THR A 39 5.68 6.93 20.28
CA THR A 39 4.60 7.06 21.26
C THR A 39 4.16 5.73 21.84
N GLY A 40 4.77 4.61 21.42
CA GLY A 40 4.43 3.29 21.92
C GLY A 40 3.09 2.78 21.44
N LYS A 41 2.61 3.28 20.29
CA LYS A 41 1.30 2.93 19.76
C LYS A 41 1.40 2.12 18.49
N THR A 42 2.43 1.28 18.38
CA THR A 42 2.64 0.49 17.16
C THR A 42 1.46 -0.45 16.86
N LYS A 43 0.71 -0.85 17.88
CA LYS A 43 -0.47 -1.70 17.69
C LYS A 43 -1.56 -1.00 16.87
N ASP A 44 -1.54 0.32 16.83
CA ASP A 44 -2.55 1.08 16.11
C ASP A 44 -2.22 1.20 14.62
N TYR A 45 -1.05 0.76 14.20
CA TYR A 45 -0.63 0.93 12.79
C TYR A 45 -1.64 0.34 11.80
N PRO A 46 -2.12 -0.91 11.98
CA PRO A 46 -3.13 -1.44 11.05
C PRO A 46 -4.42 -0.62 11.01
N LEU A 47 -4.83 -0.08 12.16
CA LEU A 47 -6.03 0.75 12.22
C LEU A 47 -5.83 2.06 11.47
N VAL A 48 -4.65 2.67 11.62
CA VAL A 48 -4.33 3.91 10.91
C VAL A 48 -4.34 3.67 9.41
N ILE A 49 -3.75 2.57 8.96
CA ILE A 49 -3.73 2.25 7.54
C ILE A 49 -5.15 2.04 7.01
N SER A 50 -6.00 1.33 7.74
CA SER A 50 -7.40 1.13 7.35
C SER A 50 -8.14 2.45 7.23
N ASP A 51 -7.92 3.35 8.19
CA ASP A 51 -8.56 4.67 8.16
C ASP A 51 -8.10 5.48 6.95
N ILE A 52 -6.81 5.40 6.63
CA ILE A 52 -6.26 6.10 5.47
C ILE A 52 -6.88 5.55 4.18
N GLU A 53 -6.98 4.24 4.07
CA GLU A 53 -7.56 3.61 2.89
C GLU A 53 -9.01 4.05 2.70
N ARG A 54 -9.77 4.13 3.79
CA ARG A 54 -11.15 4.58 3.74
C ARG A 54 -11.25 6.04 3.30
N GLN A 55 -10.39 6.88 3.86
CA GLN A 55 -10.36 8.30 3.49
C GLN A 55 -10.03 8.49 2.02
N LEU A 56 -9.06 7.73 1.52
CA LEU A 56 -8.69 7.79 0.11
C LEU A 56 -9.84 7.35 -0.79
N ALA A 57 -10.57 6.31 -0.38
CA ALA A 57 -11.70 5.83 -1.16
C ALA A 57 -12.77 6.92 -1.30
N GLU A 58 -13.00 7.71 -0.24
CA GLU A 58 -13.94 8.81 -0.29
C GLU A 58 -13.49 9.88 -1.28
N LEU A 59 -12.19 9.98 -1.53
CA LEU A 59 -11.63 10.93 -2.49
C LEU A 59 -11.44 10.31 -3.87
N SER A 60 -12.02 9.14 -4.10
CA SER A 60 -11.91 8.38 -5.35
C SER A 60 -10.47 8.00 -5.68
N SER A 61 -9.66 7.79 -4.66
CA SER A 61 -8.28 7.32 -4.79
C SER A 61 -8.15 5.95 -4.13
N VAL A 62 -7.23 5.14 -4.66
CA VAL A 62 -6.97 3.81 -4.10
C VAL A 62 -5.50 3.70 -3.76
N LEU A 63 -5.20 3.25 -2.55
CA LEU A 63 -3.85 2.96 -2.13
C LEU A 63 -3.56 1.49 -2.44
N VAL A 64 -2.54 1.26 -3.25
CA VAL A 64 -2.12 -0.08 -3.65
C VAL A 64 -0.77 -0.36 -3.01
N ARG A 65 -0.71 -1.40 -2.21
CA ARG A 65 0.54 -1.83 -1.59
C ARG A 65 1.13 -2.95 -2.42
N VAL A 66 2.39 -2.81 -2.77
CA VAL A 66 3.07 -3.79 -3.62
C VAL A 66 4.29 -4.31 -2.88
N LYS A 67 4.33 -5.61 -2.65
CA LYS A 67 5.48 -6.28 -2.06
C LYS A 67 6.24 -7.01 -3.16
N SER A 68 7.55 -6.80 -3.20
CA SER A 68 8.40 -7.47 -4.16
C SER A 68 9.77 -7.68 -3.55
N ALA A 69 10.52 -8.67 -4.07
CA ALA A 69 11.85 -8.97 -3.54
C ALA A 69 12.86 -7.87 -3.88
N ARG A 70 12.60 -7.13 -4.92
CA ARG A 70 13.50 -6.05 -5.39
C ARG A 70 12.70 -4.79 -5.63
N PRO A 71 13.35 -3.62 -5.58
CA PRO A 71 12.66 -2.36 -5.87
C PRO A 71 12.02 -2.39 -7.25
N LEU A 72 10.83 -1.83 -7.35
CA LEU A 72 10.12 -1.74 -8.64
C LEU A 72 10.71 -0.63 -9.49
N SER A 73 10.80 -0.88 -10.79
CA SER A 73 11.18 0.16 -11.74
C SER A 73 9.97 1.08 -11.97
N LYS A 74 10.23 2.25 -12.51
CA LYS A 74 9.17 3.17 -12.90
C LYS A 74 8.20 2.52 -13.87
N LYS A 75 8.74 1.76 -14.82
CA LYS A 75 7.93 1.07 -15.82
C LYS A 75 6.97 0.08 -15.17
N SER A 76 7.48 -0.72 -14.23
CA SER A 76 6.64 -1.69 -13.53
C SER A 76 5.59 -0.99 -12.69
N THR A 77 5.95 0.09 -12.00
CA THR A 77 5.02 0.86 -11.20
C THR A 77 3.89 1.43 -12.06
N ASN A 78 4.24 1.97 -13.23
CA ASN A 78 3.22 2.52 -14.13
C ASN A 78 2.28 1.45 -14.66
N LYS A 79 2.79 0.26 -14.96
CA LYS A 79 1.95 -0.85 -15.41
C LYS A 79 0.97 -1.26 -14.32
N ILE A 80 1.42 -1.30 -13.08
CA ILE A 80 0.55 -1.63 -11.95
C ILE A 80 -0.54 -0.57 -11.82
N LYS A 81 -0.17 0.70 -11.92
CA LYS A 81 -1.16 1.79 -11.86
C LYS A 81 -2.23 1.65 -12.95
N GLU A 82 -1.81 1.41 -14.18
CA GLU A 82 -2.76 1.25 -15.29
C GLU A 82 -3.70 0.07 -15.05
N PHE A 83 -3.13 -1.06 -14.64
CA PHE A 83 -3.91 -2.23 -14.36
C PHE A 83 -4.96 -1.96 -13.27
N MET A 84 -4.53 -1.29 -12.20
CA MET A 84 -5.42 -1.02 -11.09
C MET A 84 -6.46 0.04 -11.42
N LEU A 85 -6.12 1.04 -12.25
CA LEU A 85 -7.10 2.02 -12.71
C LEU A 85 -8.22 1.33 -13.47
N ASN A 86 -7.87 0.41 -14.36
CA ASN A 86 -8.86 -0.32 -15.13
C ASN A 86 -9.70 -1.24 -14.25
N LYS A 87 -9.07 -1.86 -13.25
CA LYS A 87 -9.76 -2.83 -12.41
C LYS A 87 -10.67 -2.18 -11.39
N THR A 88 -10.25 -1.06 -10.81
CA THR A 88 -11.01 -0.42 -9.73
C THR A 88 -11.93 0.70 -10.19
N GLY A 89 -11.63 1.29 -11.33
CA GLY A 89 -12.38 2.46 -11.80
C GLY A 89 -12.11 3.73 -10.98
N ALA A 90 -11.06 3.73 -10.15
CA ALA A 90 -10.72 4.89 -9.34
C ALA A 90 -10.18 6.02 -10.21
N ASN A 91 -10.27 7.23 -9.70
CA ASN A 91 -9.71 8.40 -10.41
C ASN A 91 -8.20 8.48 -10.22
N ASN A 92 -7.69 7.95 -9.14
CA ASN A 92 -6.27 8.04 -8.83
C ASN A 92 -5.80 6.77 -8.12
N ILE A 93 -4.61 6.29 -8.49
CA ILE A 93 -3.99 5.14 -7.84
C ILE A 93 -2.67 5.60 -7.25
N GLU A 94 -2.49 5.34 -5.95
CA GLU A 94 -1.23 5.60 -5.28
C GLU A 94 -0.57 4.28 -4.94
N VAL A 95 0.69 4.12 -5.32
CA VAL A 95 1.43 2.87 -5.11
C VAL A 95 2.41 3.04 -3.97
N LEU A 96 2.32 2.14 -2.99
CA LEU A 96 3.29 2.06 -1.91
C LEU A 96 4.09 0.77 -2.11
N SER A 97 5.38 0.91 -2.33
CA SER A 97 6.27 -0.22 -2.57
C SER A 97 6.92 -0.66 -1.27
N GLU A 98 6.94 -1.97 -1.05
CA GLU A 98 7.64 -2.57 0.08
C GLU A 98 8.54 -3.68 -0.43
N ILE A 99 9.72 -3.80 0.19
CA ILE A 99 10.65 -4.88 -0.14
C ILE A 99 10.39 -6.04 0.80
N ASP A 100 10.17 -7.22 0.23
CA ASP A 100 9.96 -8.44 1.00
C ASP A 100 10.65 -9.58 0.26
N GLU A 101 11.80 -9.97 0.79
CA GLU A 101 12.63 -10.97 0.13
C GLU A 101 11.99 -12.35 0.09
N SER A 102 10.93 -12.57 0.85
CA SER A 102 10.21 -13.83 0.79
C SER A 102 9.36 -13.98 -0.46
N VAL A 103 9.12 -12.88 -1.19
CA VAL A 103 8.38 -12.93 -2.45
C VAL A 103 9.31 -13.42 -3.55
N ILE A 104 8.96 -14.53 -4.17
CA ILE A 104 9.80 -15.14 -5.19
C ILE A 104 9.29 -14.74 -6.56
N GLY A 105 10.06 -13.87 -7.22
CA GLY A 105 9.74 -13.39 -8.57
C GLY A 105 8.37 -12.73 -8.66
N GLY A 106 8.28 -11.56 -9.26
CA GLY A 106 7.02 -10.86 -9.39
C GLY A 106 6.68 -10.05 -8.17
N ALA A 107 5.39 -10.01 -7.82
CA ALA A 107 4.94 -9.11 -6.77
C ALA A 107 3.63 -9.59 -6.14
N ILE A 108 3.35 -9.09 -4.95
CA ILE A 108 2.06 -9.27 -4.30
C ILE A 108 1.44 -7.87 -4.21
N ILE A 109 0.28 -7.70 -4.81
CA ILE A 109 -0.43 -6.43 -4.87
C ILE A 109 -1.64 -6.49 -3.94
N SER A 110 -1.73 -5.55 -3.01
CA SER A 110 -2.81 -5.52 -2.03
C SER A 110 -3.53 -4.20 -2.03
N THR A 111 -4.84 -4.26 -1.90
CA THR A 111 -5.66 -3.08 -1.64
C THR A 111 -6.45 -3.32 -0.37
N ALA A 112 -7.33 -2.39 0.00
CA ALA A 112 -8.19 -2.57 1.16
C ALA A 112 -9.10 -3.79 1.02
N ASP A 113 -9.47 -4.14 -0.20
CA ASP A 113 -10.49 -5.15 -0.45
C ASP A 113 -9.94 -6.52 -0.82
N TYR A 114 -8.76 -6.60 -1.41
CA TYR A 114 -8.25 -7.89 -1.89
C TYR A 114 -6.75 -7.88 -2.04
N THR A 115 -6.21 -9.07 -2.22
CA THR A 115 -4.78 -9.27 -2.50
C THR A 115 -4.65 -10.08 -3.78
N LEU A 116 -3.75 -9.64 -4.66
CA LEU A 116 -3.45 -10.34 -5.90
C LEU A 116 -1.99 -10.75 -5.89
N ASP A 117 -1.75 -12.04 -5.89
CA ASP A 117 -0.39 -12.58 -5.86
C ASP A 117 0.03 -13.00 -7.26
N ILE A 118 0.93 -12.23 -7.86
CA ILE A 118 1.46 -12.52 -9.19
C ILE A 118 2.93 -12.94 -9.10
N SER A 119 3.33 -13.50 -7.97
CA SER A 119 4.69 -13.98 -7.80
C SER A 119 4.96 -15.22 -8.62
N LEU A 120 6.25 -15.50 -8.85
CA LEU A 120 6.67 -16.70 -9.56
C LEU A 120 6.21 -17.95 -8.83
N GLN A 121 6.26 -17.95 -7.51
CA GLN A 121 5.85 -19.09 -6.70
C GLN A 121 4.39 -19.44 -6.96
N ASN A 122 3.53 -18.44 -7.04
CA ASN A 122 2.11 -18.66 -7.31
C ASN A 122 1.90 -19.25 -8.71
N ARG A 123 2.67 -18.77 -9.68
CA ARG A 123 2.59 -19.30 -11.05
C ARG A 123 3.01 -20.78 -11.09
N LEU A 124 4.05 -21.12 -10.36
CA LEU A 124 4.50 -22.51 -10.30
C LEU A 124 3.45 -23.41 -9.68
N ASN A 125 2.78 -22.93 -8.64
CA ASN A 125 1.71 -23.69 -8.01
C ASN A 125 0.56 -23.93 -8.97
N LYS A 126 0.20 -22.94 -9.77
CA LYS A 126 -0.85 -23.08 -10.77
C LYS A 126 -0.47 -24.11 -11.85
N LEU A 127 0.78 -24.09 -12.28
CA LEU A 127 1.27 -25.04 -13.27
C LEU A 127 1.24 -26.47 -12.74
N LYS A 128 1.41 -26.65 -11.44
CA LYS A 128 1.33 -27.96 -10.82
C LYS A 128 -0.10 -28.40 -10.56
N GLY A 129 -1.07 -27.56 -10.87
CA GLY A 129 -2.48 -27.85 -10.64
C GLY A 129 -2.92 -27.75 -9.20
N ILE A 130 -2.11 -27.17 -8.36
CA ILE A 130 -2.45 -27.02 -6.94
C ILE A 130 -3.52 -25.96 -6.74
N ASN A 131 -3.46 -24.87 -7.51
CA ASN A 131 -4.46 -23.81 -7.44
C ASN A 131 -5.28 -23.84 -8.70
N LYS A 132 -6.34 -24.53 -8.65
CA LYS A 132 -7.25 -24.49 -9.76
C LYS A 132 -8.13 -23.36 -9.54
N GLU A 133 -8.19 -22.54 -10.34
CA GLU A 133 -8.95 -21.48 -10.20
C GLU A 133 -10.02 -21.32 -10.59
#